data_f2bb86ee94f8e9a2ed7e4c4e494525be
#
_entry.id   f2bb86ee94f8e9a2ed7e4c4e494525be
#
_cell.length_a   1.000
_cell.length_b   1.000
_cell.length_c   1.000
_cell.angle_alpha   90.00
_cell.angle_beta   90.00
_cell.angle_gamma   90.00
#
_symmetry.space_group_name_H-M   'P 1'
#
loop_
_entity.id
_entity.type
_entity.pdbx_description
1 polymer ?
#
loop_
_entity_poly.entity_id
_entity_poly.type
_entity_poly.pdbx_seq_one_letter_code
_entity_poly.pdbx_strand_id
1 'polypeptide(L)'
;MAISTNFIRNAVLFILNKNNLGYISPMDYDVFCNLAVRDVYENLFYEYNQFINKQNKRLTSSEYGNISKNIQDQIDYYASYTNDTNFVYDSVKGTWSYTGNDLYRAENLSLVEIATDKKIDVELVSKSQLNVLKNS
;
A
#
# COMPACT_ATOMS: atom_id res chain seq x y z
N MET A 1 2.88 3.28 -21.97
CA MET A 1 2.77 4.71 -22.33
C MET A 1 2.32 5.46 -21.08
N ALA A 2 3.16 6.35 -20.53
CA ALA A 2 2.81 7.08 -19.31
C ALA A 2 1.84 8.22 -19.67
N ILE A 3 0.70 8.26 -19.01
CA ILE A 3 -0.29 9.33 -19.15
C ILE A 3 0.13 10.47 -18.21
N SER A 4 0.26 11.69 -18.73
CA SER A 4 0.64 12.82 -17.90
C SER A 4 -0.51 13.26 -16.99
N THR A 5 -0.20 13.70 -15.77
CA THR A 5 -1.17 14.22 -14.80
C THR A 5 -1.97 15.40 -15.36
N ASN A 6 -1.33 16.25 -16.17
CA ASN A 6 -2.00 17.34 -16.84
C ASN A 6 -3.05 16.88 -17.85
N PHE A 7 -2.81 15.78 -18.56
CA PHE A 7 -3.80 15.21 -19.47
C PHE A 7 -5.05 14.75 -18.70
N ILE A 8 -4.85 14.03 -17.59
CA ILE A 8 -5.97 13.55 -16.75
C ILE A 8 -6.76 14.75 -16.20
N ARG A 9 -6.06 15.76 -15.68
CA ARG A 9 -6.70 16.97 -15.18
C ARG A 9 -7.54 17.66 -16.24
N ASN A 10 -6.99 17.84 -17.45
CA ASN A 10 -7.72 18.48 -18.54
C ASN A 10 -8.93 17.65 -18.99
N ALA A 11 -8.83 16.32 -18.99
CA ALA A 11 -9.95 15.44 -19.30
C ALA A 11 -11.07 15.57 -18.26
N VAL A 12 -10.73 15.61 -16.97
CA VAL A 12 -11.71 15.82 -15.89
C VAL A 12 -12.38 17.18 -16.01
N LEU A 13 -11.62 18.25 -16.22
CA LEU A 13 -12.16 19.60 -16.43
C LEU A 13 -13.07 19.68 -17.66
N PHE A 14 -12.71 18.97 -18.75
CA PHE A 14 -13.55 18.91 -19.95
C PHE A 14 -14.91 18.22 -19.67
N ILE A 15 -14.91 17.13 -18.92
CA ILE A 15 -16.13 16.42 -18.52
C ILE A 15 -17.01 17.32 -17.63
N LEU A 16 -16.41 17.99 -16.64
CA LEU A 16 -17.11 18.90 -15.73
C LEU A 16 -17.74 20.07 -16.48
N ASN A 17 -16.99 20.70 -17.40
CA ASN A 17 -17.49 21.81 -18.20
C ASN A 17 -18.63 21.38 -19.13
N LYS A 18 -18.53 20.17 -19.74
CA LYS A 18 -19.57 19.62 -20.63
C LYS A 18 -20.87 19.41 -19.87
N ASN A 19 -20.81 19.03 -18.62
CA ASN A 19 -21.99 18.72 -17.80
C ASN A 19 -22.46 19.92 -16.95
N ASN A 20 -21.88 21.11 -17.10
CA ASN A 20 -22.15 22.29 -16.28
C ASN A 20 -22.04 22.04 -14.77
N LEU A 21 -21.14 21.13 -14.35
CA LEU A 21 -20.94 20.76 -12.95
C LEU A 21 -20.01 21.72 -12.19
N GLY A 22 -19.59 22.82 -12.83
CA GLY A 22 -18.80 23.85 -12.19
C GLY A 22 -17.29 23.66 -12.31
N TYR A 23 -16.56 24.53 -11.62
CA TYR A 23 -15.10 24.54 -11.58
C TYR A 23 -14.58 23.74 -10.38
N ILE A 24 -13.56 22.92 -10.60
CA ILE A 24 -12.82 22.25 -9.53
C ILE A 24 -11.50 22.99 -9.28
N SER A 25 -11.22 23.34 -8.03
CA SER A 25 -9.94 23.98 -7.70
C SER A 25 -8.78 22.98 -7.85
N PRO A 26 -7.55 23.45 -8.11
CA PRO A 26 -6.38 22.55 -8.15
C PRO A 26 -6.19 21.75 -6.85
N MET A 27 -6.48 22.36 -5.71
CA MET A 27 -6.35 21.73 -4.40
C MET A 27 -7.38 20.61 -4.21
N ASP A 28 -8.64 20.85 -4.61
CA ASP A 28 -9.68 19.81 -4.56
C ASP A 28 -9.36 18.67 -5.52
N TYR A 29 -8.83 18.99 -6.71
CA TYR A 29 -8.39 17.98 -7.66
C TYR A 29 -7.32 17.06 -7.07
N ASP A 30 -6.31 17.62 -6.39
CA ASP A 30 -5.23 16.83 -5.75
C ASP A 30 -5.79 15.93 -4.64
N VAL A 31 -6.75 16.43 -3.85
CA VAL A 31 -7.43 15.61 -2.83
C VAL A 31 -8.18 14.44 -3.47
N PHE A 32 -8.95 14.69 -4.53
CA PHE A 32 -9.68 13.62 -5.23
C PHE A 32 -8.76 12.62 -5.91
N CYS A 33 -7.64 13.08 -6.48
CA CYS A 33 -6.63 12.17 -7.06
C CYS A 33 -6.03 11.25 -6.00
N ASN A 34 -5.67 11.78 -4.83
CA ASN A 34 -5.13 10.98 -3.73
C ASN A 34 -6.15 9.96 -3.20
N LEU A 35 -7.42 10.36 -3.09
CA LEU A 35 -8.50 9.43 -2.72
C LEU A 35 -8.68 8.34 -3.78
N ALA A 36 -8.70 8.69 -5.07
CA ALA A 36 -8.85 7.72 -6.15
C ALA A 36 -7.69 6.73 -6.20
N VAL A 37 -6.45 7.18 -6.00
CA VAL A 37 -5.27 6.30 -5.94
C VAL A 37 -5.41 5.31 -4.78
N ARG A 38 -5.87 5.77 -3.61
CA ARG A 38 -6.09 4.91 -2.45
C ARG A 38 -7.20 3.89 -2.71
N ASP A 39 -8.30 4.31 -3.33
CA ASP A 39 -9.40 3.40 -3.68
C ASP A 39 -8.96 2.32 -4.68
N VAL A 40 -8.16 2.68 -5.69
CA VAL A 40 -7.58 1.71 -6.64
C VAL A 40 -6.69 0.72 -5.90
N TYR A 41 -5.82 1.20 -5.00
CA TYR A 41 -4.93 0.37 -4.21
C TYR A 41 -5.71 -0.63 -3.33
N GLU A 42 -6.75 -0.16 -2.61
CA GLU A 42 -7.62 -1.03 -1.79
C GLU A 42 -8.36 -2.08 -2.65
N ASN A 43 -8.82 -1.71 -3.84
CA ASN A 43 -9.46 -2.64 -4.77
C ASN A 43 -8.53 -3.75 -5.24
N LEU A 44 -7.24 -3.47 -5.45
CA LEU A 44 -6.25 -4.50 -5.82
C LEU A 44 -6.13 -5.58 -4.74
N PHE A 45 -6.14 -5.21 -3.46
CA PHE A 45 -6.15 -6.19 -2.36
C PHE A 45 -7.44 -7.00 -2.32
N TYR A 46 -8.57 -6.35 -2.57
CA TYR A 46 -9.86 -7.04 -2.62
C TYR A 46 -9.89 -8.07 -3.76
N GLU A 47 -9.45 -7.70 -4.95
CA GLU A 47 -9.36 -8.59 -6.10
C GLU A 47 -8.39 -9.75 -5.85
N TYR A 48 -7.23 -9.48 -5.25
CA TYR A 48 -6.27 -10.51 -4.86
C TYR A 48 -6.89 -11.51 -3.90
N ASN A 49 -7.54 -11.04 -2.84
CA ASN A 49 -8.21 -11.91 -1.87
C ASN A 49 -9.34 -12.73 -2.50
N GLN A 50 -10.13 -12.12 -3.39
CA GLN A 50 -11.16 -12.85 -4.12
C GLN A 50 -10.58 -13.95 -4.99
N PHE A 51 -9.48 -13.65 -5.69
CA PHE A 51 -8.80 -14.62 -6.55
C PHE A 51 -8.28 -15.80 -5.74
N ILE A 52 -7.57 -15.55 -4.63
CA ILE A 52 -7.07 -16.60 -3.72
C ILE A 52 -8.22 -17.45 -3.17
N ASN A 53 -9.32 -16.82 -2.77
CA ASN A 53 -10.49 -17.55 -2.26
C ASN A 53 -11.14 -18.45 -3.34
N LYS A 54 -11.21 -17.99 -4.59
CA LYS A 54 -11.69 -18.79 -5.72
C LYS A 54 -10.75 -19.96 -6.00
N GLN A 55 -9.44 -19.72 -5.99
CA GLN A 55 -8.43 -20.75 -6.20
C GLN A 55 -8.50 -21.82 -5.10
N ASN A 56 -8.60 -21.42 -3.83
CA ASN A 56 -8.72 -22.34 -2.70
C ASN A 56 -9.99 -23.20 -2.77
N LYS A 57 -11.07 -22.66 -3.32
CA LYS A 57 -12.33 -23.39 -3.52
C LYS A 57 -12.34 -24.24 -4.81
N ARG A 58 -11.24 -24.27 -5.55
CA ARG A 58 -11.13 -24.96 -6.86
C ARG A 58 -12.22 -24.54 -7.87
N LEU A 59 -12.67 -23.30 -7.80
CA LEU A 59 -13.71 -22.76 -8.68
C LEU A 59 -13.15 -22.19 -9.98
N THR A 60 -11.83 -22.10 -10.10
CA THR A 60 -11.15 -21.66 -11.32
C THR A 60 -10.46 -22.84 -11.97
N SER A 61 -10.79 -23.10 -13.23
CA SER A 61 -10.00 -23.98 -14.10
C SER A 61 -8.66 -23.31 -14.42
N SER A 62 -7.66 -24.09 -14.79
CA SER A 62 -6.32 -23.63 -15.19
C SER A 62 -6.42 -22.53 -16.24
N GLU A 63 -6.25 -21.30 -15.84
CA GLU A 63 -6.42 -20.15 -16.71
C GLU A 63 -5.10 -19.72 -17.33
N TYR A 64 -5.21 -19.16 -18.53
CA TYR A 64 -4.12 -18.57 -19.27
C TYR A 64 -3.55 -17.36 -18.51
N GLY A 65 -2.38 -17.55 -17.92
CA GLY A 65 -1.64 -16.50 -17.24
C GLY A 65 -1.68 -16.57 -15.71
N ASN A 66 -0.67 -16.01 -15.09
CA ASN A 66 -0.56 -15.92 -13.63
C ASN A 66 -1.24 -14.65 -13.13
N ILE A 67 -2.58 -14.68 -12.97
CA ILE A 67 -3.39 -13.54 -12.56
C ILE A 67 -2.97 -13.05 -11.18
N SER A 68 -2.68 -13.96 -10.25
CA SER A 68 -2.24 -13.60 -8.90
C SER A 68 -0.93 -12.81 -8.92
N LYS A 69 0.02 -13.22 -9.76
CA LYS A 69 1.27 -12.51 -9.94
C LYS A 69 1.07 -11.12 -10.56
N ASN A 70 0.20 -11.02 -11.55
CA ASN A 70 -0.08 -9.72 -12.18
C ASN A 70 -0.70 -8.72 -11.20
N ILE A 71 -1.60 -9.17 -10.33
CA ILE A 71 -2.19 -8.33 -9.28
C ILE A 71 -1.11 -7.95 -8.24
N GLN A 72 -0.26 -8.90 -7.87
CA GLN A 72 0.84 -8.65 -6.95
C GLN A 72 1.85 -7.64 -7.52
N ASP A 73 2.24 -7.79 -8.79
CA ASP A 73 3.11 -6.84 -9.48
C ASP A 73 2.49 -5.42 -9.53
N GLN A 74 1.16 -5.31 -9.62
CA GLN A 74 0.46 -4.03 -9.54
C GLN A 74 0.47 -3.45 -8.11
N ILE A 75 0.31 -4.27 -7.09
CA ILE A 75 0.43 -3.84 -5.68
C ILE A 75 1.86 -3.37 -5.42
N ASP A 76 2.86 -4.12 -5.86
CA ASP A 76 4.28 -3.79 -5.69
C ASP A 76 4.66 -2.46 -6.38
N TYR A 77 3.93 -2.08 -7.44
CA TYR A 77 4.13 -0.77 -8.09
C TYR A 77 3.87 0.41 -7.14
N TYR A 78 2.97 0.25 -6.17
CA TYR A 78 2.68 1.26 -5.15
C TYR A 78 3.57 1.11 -3.92
N ALA A 79 4.36 0.04 -3.82
CA ALA A 79 5.26 -0.18 -2.70
C ALA A 79 6.45 0.78 -2.77
N SER A 80 6.82 1.36 -1.66
CA SER A 80 8.03 2.14 -1.50
C SER A 80 8.87 1.59 -0.36
N TYR A 81 10.20 1.64 -0.53
CA TYR A 81 11.13 1.27 0.52
C TYR A 81 11.45 2.49 1.37
N THR A 82 11.27 2.38 2.66
CA THR A 82 11.67 3.39 3.63
C THR A 82 12.95 2.94 4.34
N ASN A 83 13.95 3.79 4.34
CA ASN A 83 15.20 3.56 5.06
C ASN A 83 15.02 3.83 6.57
N ASP A 84 16.02 3.41 7.34
CA ASP A 84 16.14 3.55 8.79
C ASP A 84 16.03 4.99 9.33
N THR A 85 16.23 6.02 8.49
CA THR A 85 16.14 7.44 8.90
C THR A 85 14.78 7.85 9.46
N ASN A 86 13.72 7.12 9.11
CA ASN A 86 12.35 7.40 9.58
C ASN A 86 11.97 6.59 10.84
N PHE A 87 12.89 5.79 11.35
CA PHE A 87 12.69 5.01 12.56
C PHE A 87 13.52 5.56 13.71
N VAL A 88 12.87 5.82 14.83
CA VAL A 88 13.53 6.29 16.06
C VAL A 88 13.45 5.21 17.13
N TYR A 89 14.59 4.86 17.69
CA TYR A 89 14.68 3.91 18.79
C TYR A 89 14.53 4.62 20.14
N ASP A 90 13.56 4.21 20.94
CA ASP A 90 13.40 4.63 22.32
C ASP A 90 14.12 3.62 23.23
N SER A 91 15.29 3.99 23.73
CA SER A 91 16.12 3.13 24.59
C SER A 91 15.50 2.83 25.96
N VAL A 92 14.59 3.68 26.43
CA VAL A 92 13.90 3.49 27.73
C VAL A 92 12.80 2.44 27.60
N LYS A 93 12.08 2.46 26.46
CA LYS A 93 11.01 1.51 26.20
C LYS A 93 11.45 0.27 25.42
N GLY A 94 12.66 0.30 24.84
CA GLY A 94 13.15 -0.76 23.95
C GLY A 94 12.32 -0.92 22.68
N THR A 95 11.73 0.18 22.18
CA THR A 95 10.81 0.15 21.03
C THR A 95 11.28 1.06 19.92
N TRP A 96 11.00 0.64 18.68
CA TRP A 96 11.17 1.47 17.50
C TRP A 96 9.84 2.14 17.14
N SER A 97 9.88 3.41 16.80
CA SER A 97 8.72 4.16 16.33
C SER A 97 8.99 4.77 14.97
N TYR A 98 8.02 4.68 14.07
CA TYR A 98 8.06 5.33 12.77
C TYR A 98 7.59 6.79 12.90
N THR A 99 8.37 7.73 12.38
CA THR A 99 8.11 9.17 12.47
C THR A 99 7.67 9.80 11.14
N GLY A 100 7.67 9.03 10.04
CA GLY A 100 7.17 9.50 8.74
C GLY A 100 5.65 9.64 8.71
N ASN A 101 5.14 10.53 7.85
CA ASN A 101 3.71 10.78 7.70
C ASN A 101 3.09 10.05 6.50
N ASP A 102 3.89 9.30 5.75
CA ASP A 102 3.56 8.69 4.46
C ASP A 102 3.29 7.18 4.51
N LEU A 103 3.38 6.57 5.71
CA LEU A 103 3.12 5.14 5.88
C LEU A 103 1.62 4.87 5.90
N TYR A 104 1.11 4.35 4.80
CA TYR A 104 -0.28 3.90 4.73
C TYR A 104 -0.44 2.45 5.23
N ARG A 105 0.46 1.56 4.80
CA ARG A 105 0.47 0.14 5.20
C ARG A 105 1.89 -0.41 5.19
N ALA A 106 2.27 -1.11 6.27
CA ALA A 106 3.53 -1.85 6.31
C ALA A 106 3.29 -3.29 5.82
N GLU A 107 4.04 -3.74 4.83
CA GLU A 107 4.01 -5.13 4.36
C GLU A 107 5.04 -5.98 5.08
N ASN A 108 6.30 -5.55 5.01
CA ASN A 108 7.42 -6.25 5.62
C ASN A 108 8.30 -5.27 6.38
N LEU A 109 8.65 -5.64 7.59
CA LEU A 109 9.64 -4.94 8.40
C LEU A 109 10.81 -5.89 8.67
N SER A 110 12.03 -5.45 8.40
CA SER A 110 13.22 -6.22 8.72
C SER A 110 14.25 -5.36 9.44
N LEU A 111 14.91 -5.93 10.42
CA LEU A 111 16.06 -5.34 11.08
C LEU A 111 17.33 -5.89 10.43
N VAL A 112 18.27 -4.99 10.10
CA VAL A 112 19.58 -5.37 9.58
C VAL A 112 20.62 -5.07 10.66
N GLU A 113 21.35 -6.09 11.08
CA GLU A 113 22.45 -5.92 12.01
C GLU A 113 23.68 -5.39 11.24
N ILE A 114 24.09 -4.16 11.56
CA ILE A 114 25.14 -3.45 10.83
C ILE A 114 26.50 -4.19 10.88
N ALA A 115 26.76 -4.91 11.98
CA ALA A 115 28.04 -5.61 12.17
C ALA A 115 28.18 -6.89 11.32
N THR A 116 27.09 -7.59 11.07
CA THR A 116 27.07 -8.90 10.41
C THR A 116 26.30 -8.94 9.10
N ASP A 117 25.68 -7.84 8.73
CA ASP A 117 24.74 -7.72 7.60
C ASP A 117 23.61 -8.75 7.63
N LYS A 118 23.34 -9.26 8.84
CA LYS A 118 22.29 -10.25 9.06
C LYS A 118 20.93 -9.60 9.07
N LYS A 119 20.07 -10.05 8.18
CA LYS A 119 18.67 -9.63 8.09
C LYS A 119 17.81 -10.48 9.02
N ILE A 120 17.02 -9.83 9.86
CA ILE A 120 16.04 -10.45 10.76
C ILE A 120 14.67 -9.90 10.37
N ASP A 121 13.78 -10.78 9.92
CA ASP A 121 12.41 -10.38 9.60
C ASP A 121 11.61 -10.20 10.89
N VAL A 122 10.85 -9.10 10.97
CA VAL A 122 10.03 -8.76 12.13
C VAL A 122 8.60 -9.18 11.86
N GLU A 123 8.05 -9.99 12.75
CA GLU A 123 6.68 -10.44 12.65
C GLU A 123 5.69 -9.35 13.10
N LEU A 124 4.63 -9.17 12.33
CA LEU A 124 3.57 -8.24 12.64
C LEU A 124 2.56 -8.91 13.58
N VAL A 125 2.57 -8.52 14.84
CA VAL A 125 1.70 -9.09 15.86
C VAL A 125 0.63 -8.10 16.31
N SER A 126 -0.55 -8.60 16.65
CA SER A 126 -1.61 -7.77 17.24
C SER A 126 -1.27 -7.39 18.69
N LYS A 127 -1.87 -6.31 19.19
CA LYS A 127 -1.68 -5.88 20.58
C LYS A 127 -2.06 -6.95 21.60
N SER A 128 -3.05 -7.79 21.31
CA SER A 128 -3.46 -8.92 22.16
C SER A 128 -2.39 -10.01 22.19
N GLN A 129 -1.80 -10.36 21.06
CA GLN A 129 -0.70 -11.32 20.97
C GLN A 129 0.56 -10.82 21.69
N LEU A 130 0.87 -9.52 21.55
CA LEU A 130 2.00 -8.92 22.27
C LEU A 130 1.85 -9.02 23.78
N ASN A 131 0.62 -8.83 24.32
CA ASN A 131 0.36 -8.96 25.75
C ASN A 131 0.53 -10.40 26.24
N VAL A 132 0.18 -11.40 25.43
CA VAL A 132 0.42 -12.81 25.77
C VAL A 132 1.91 -13.13 25.81
N LEU A 133 2.68 -12.66 24.80
CA LEU A 133 4.12 -12.87 24.73
C LEU A 133 4.91 -12.18 25.86
N LYS A 134 4.41 -11.06 26.41
CA LYS A 134 5.05 -10.37 27.54
C LYS A 134 4.79 -11.05 28.88
N ASN A 135 3.74 -11.87 28.99
CA ASN A 135 3.33 -12.52 30.23
C ASN A 135 3.66 -14.02 30.26
N SER A 136 4.29 -14.54 29.21
CA SER A 136 4.83 -15.90 29.12
C SER A 136 6.33 -15.93 29.48
#